data_9108065be63d54ecf192f451343172a3
#
_entry.id   9108065be63d54ecf192f451343172a3
#
_cell.length_a   1.000
_cell.length_b   1.000
_cell.length_c   1.000
_cell.angle_alpha   90.00
_cell.angle_beta   90.00
_cell.angle_gamma   90.00
#
_symmetry.space_group_name_H-M   'P 1'
#
loop_
_entity.id
_entity.type
_entity.pdbx_description
1 polymer ?
#
loop_
_entity_poly.entity_id
_entity_poly.type
_entity_poly.pdbx_seq_one_letter_code
_entity_poly.pdbx_strand_id
1 'polypeptide(L)' 'MAEMPRMDQDIYEDDFFVVTDDPDEQMVNVAFVERGLVMRFDYEEFIEFVGVIEQAREHVRQRMKGTSG' A
#
# COMPACT_ATOMS: atom_id res chain seq x y z
N MET A 1 0.51 3.44 30.21
CA MET A 1 0.00 4.26 29.66
C MET A 1 -1.02 3.84 28.83
N ALA A 2 -1.84 4.43 28.71
CA ALA A 2 -2.90 3.97 28.09
C ALA A 2 -2.87 4.32 26.71
N GLU A 3 -2.62 3.40 25.94
CA GLU A 3 -2.68 3.60 24.62
C GLU A 3 -4.04 3.58 24.22
N MET A 4 -4.48 4.54 23.55
CA MET A 4 -5.80 4.52 23.01
C MET A 4 -5.89 3.52 21.94
N PRO A 5 -6.88 2.70 21.93
CA PRO A 5 -7.06 1.79 20.83
C PRO A 5 -7.31 2.61 19.59
N ARG A 6 -6.63 2.29 18.55
CA ARG A 6 -6.79 3.01 17.33
C ARG A 6 -7.53 2.16 16.36
N MET A 7 -8.47 2.78 15.68
CA MET A 7 -9.18 2.07 14.67
C MET A 7 -8.31 1.87 13.46
N ASP A 8 -7.50 2.87 13.15
CA ASP A 8 -6.60 2.79 12.03
C ASP A 8 -5.19 2.76 12.52
N GLN A 9 -4.38 1.95 11.90
CA GLN A 9 -2.97 1.88 12.24
C GLN A 9 -2.16 2.17 11.02
N ASP A 10 -1.15 3.01 11.16
CA ASP A 10 -0.25 3.31 10.06
C ASP A 10 0.68 2.14 9.86
N ILE A 11 0.60 1.53 8.69
CA ILE A 11 1.50 0.46 8.32
C ILE A 11 2.77 1.04 7.71
N TYR A 12 2.61 2.09 6.92
CA TYR A 12 3.73 2.68 6.21
C TYR A 12 3.37 4.11 5.85
N GLU A 13 4.35 4.99 5.94
CA GLU A 13 4.11 6.37 5.59
C GLU A 13 5.40 7.00 5.10
N ASP A 14 5.34 7.68 3.97
CA ASP A 14 6.44 8.53 3.55
C ASP A 14 5.82 9.72 2.83
N ASP A 15 6.61 10.47 2.08
CA ASP A 15 6.13 11.68 1.44
C ASP A 15 5.14 11.42 0.31
N PHE A 16 5.12 10.21 -0.21
CA PHE A 16 4.33 9.88 -1.38
C PHE A 16 3.20 8.92 -1.10
N PHE A 17 3.36 8.07 -0.11
CA PHE A 17 2.38 7.01 0.16
C PHE A 17 2.08 6.91 1.63
N VAL A 18 0.83 6.66 1.93
CA VAL A 18 0.43 6.34 3.30
C VAL A 18 -0.45 5.09 3.23
N VAL A 19 -0.08 4.08 4.00
CA VAL A 19 -0.84 2.84 4.04
C VAL A 19 -1.30 2.63 5.48
N THR A 20 -2.59 2.48 5.66
CA THR A 20 -3.15 2.30 7.00
C THR A 20 -4.01 1.06 7.06
N ASP A 21 -4.11 0.50 8.23
CA ASP A 21 -4.91 -0.68 8.51
C ASP A 21 -6.13 -0.25 9.31
N ASP A 22 -7.29 -0.66 8.87
CA ASP A 22 -8.53 -0.40 9.59
C ASP A 22 -9.06 -1.75 10.07
N PRO A 23 -8.68 -2.18 11.26
CA PRO A 23 -9.03 -3.51 11.71
C PRO A 23 -10.52 -3.69 11.99
N ASP A 24 -11.22 -2.63 12.32
CA ASP A 24 -12.66 -2.74 12.55
C ASP A 24 -13.39 -3.15 11.29
N GLU A 25 -12.99 -2.60 10.18
CA GLU A 25 -13.61 -2.92 8.90
C GLU A 25 -12.86 -4.02 8.17
N GLN A 26 -11.69 -4.38 8.67
CA GLN A 26 -10.80 -5.36 8.03
C GLN A 26 -10.45 -4.89 6.62
N MET A 27 -10.03 -3.65 6.53
CA MET A 27 -9.68 -3.02 5.28
C MET A 27 -8.31 -2.38 5.38
N VAL A 28 -7.69 -2.21 4.24
CA VAL A 28 -6.42 -1.50 4.14
C VAL A 28 -6.63 -0.32 3.21
N ASN A 29 -6.15 0.84 3.63
CA ASN A 29 -6.25 2.05 2.81
C ASN A 29 -4.87 2.40 2.29
N VAL A 30 -4.78 2.67 1.00
CA VAL A 30 -3.54 3.10 0.38
C VAL A 30 -3.78 4.47 -0.20
N ALA A 31 -3.05 5.45 0.27
CA ALA A 31 -3.20 6.83 -0.19
C ALA A 31 -1.98 7.22 -1.01
N PHE A 32 -2.23 7.81 -2.16
CA PHE A 32 -1.19 8.36 -3.02
C PHE A 32 -1.24 9.86 -2.81
N VAL A 33 -0.35 10.34 -1.96
CA VAL A 33 -0.47 11.70 -1.44
C VAL A 33 -0.44 12.74 -2.53
N GLU A 34 0.49 12.63 -3.44
CA GLU A 34 0.61 13.61 -4.49
C GLU A 34 -0.53 13.57 -5.49
N ARG A 35 -1.13 12.42 -5.64
CA ARG A 35 -2.22 12.28 -6.61
C ARG A 35 -3.59 12.54 -5.98
N GLY A 36 -3.63 12.65 -4.67
CA GLY A 36 -4.89 12.85 -3.98
C GLY A 36 -5.83 11.66 -4.16
N LEU A 37 -5.27 10.47 -4.22
CA LEU A 37 -6.05 9.26 -4.48
C LEU A 37 -5.96 8.32 -3.30
N VAL A 38 -7.08 7.77 -2.89
CA VAL A 38 -7.10 6.78 -1.81
C VAL A 38 -7.83 5.55 -2.32
N MET A 39 -7.23 4.39 -2.12
CA MET A 39 -7.83 3.12 -2.50
C MET A 39 -8.04 2.28 -1.26
N ARG A 40 -9.18 1.63 -1.17
CA ARG A 40 -9.49 0.76 -0.06
C ARG A 40 -9.62 -0.67 -0.57
N PHE A 41 -9.04 -1.58 0.19
CA PHE A 41 -9.09 -3.00 -0.14
C PHE A 41 -9.49 -3.77 1.10
N ASP A 42 -10.25 -4.86 0.95
CA ASP A 42 -10.35 -5.77 2.08
C ASP A 42 -9.04 -6.53 2.18
N TYR A 43 -8.86 -7.28 3.25
CA TYR A 43 -7.56 -7.92 3.51
C TYR A 43 -7.17 -8.88 2.38
N GLU A 44 -8.09 -9.70 1.94
CA GLU A 44 -7.76 -10.67 0.90
C GLU A 44 -7.45 -9.99 -0.41
N GLU A 45 -8.24 -8.98 -0.74
CA GLU A 45 -8.03 -8.22 -1.95
C GLU A 45 -6.69 -7.52 -1.93
N PHE A 46 -6.31 -7.01 -0.77
CA PHE A 46 -5.04 -6.33 -0.63
C PHE A 46 -3.88 -7.28 -0.87
N ILE A 47 -3.96 -8.48 -0.31
CA ILE A 47 -2.90 -9.47 -0.48
C ILE A 47 -2.76 -9.82 -1.96
N GLU A 48 -3.88 -9.99 -2.66
CA GLU A 48 -3.83 -10.27 -4.08
C GLU A 48 -3.25 -9.12 -4.86
N PHE A 49 -3.65 -7.91 -4.49
CA PHE A 49 -3.18 -6.72 -5.17
C PHE A 49 -1.66 -6.60 -5.03
N VAL A 50 -1.15 -6.85 -3.84
CA VAL A 50 0.29 -6.77 -3.62
C VAL A 50 1.02 -7.78 -4.48
N GLY A 51 0.47 -8.97 -4.61
CA GLY A 51 1.08 -9.99 -5.46
C GLY A 51 1.17 -9.55 -6.92
N VAL A 52 0.10 -8.94 -7.42
CA VAL A 52 0.09 -8.44 -8.77
C VAL A 52 1.10 -7.30 -8.94
N ILE A 53 1.15 -6.41 -7.97
CA ILE A 53 2.05 -5.28 -8.02
C ILE A 53 3.50 -5.73 -7.94
N GLU A 54 3.77 -6.78 -7.18
CA GLU A 54 5.14 -7.30 -7.12
C GLU A 54 5.59 -7.85 -8.46
N GLN A 55 4.70 -8.50 -9.17
CA GLN A 55 5.03 -8.98 -10.51
C GLN A 55 5.27 -7.81 -11.46
N ALA A 56 4.45 -6.79 -11.34
CA ALA A 56 4.62 -5.61 -12.17
C ALA A 56 5.93 -4.92 -11.86
N ARG A 57 6.29 -4.86 -10.58
CA ARG A 57 7.56 -4.27 -10.17
C ARG A 57 8.73 -4.99 -10.81
N GLU A 58 8.66 -6.30 -10.80
CA GLU A 58 9.74 -7.09 -11.38
C GLU A 58 9.87 -6.83 -12.87
N HIS A 59 8.74 -6.74 -13.54
CA HIS A 59 8.74 -6.45 -14.97
C HIS A 59 9.38 -5.10 -15.27
N VAL A 60 9.00 -4.09 -14.50
CA VAL A 60 9.54 -2.74 -14.70
C VAL A 60 11.03 -2.73 -14.41
N ARG A 61 11.44 -3.43 -13.36
CA ARG A 61 12.85 -3.48 -13.00
C ARG A 61 13.67 -4.09 -14.11
N GLN A 62 13.16 -5.14 -14.75
CA GLN A 62 13.83 -5.76 -15.87
C GLN A 62 13.95 -4.79 -17.04
N ARG A 63 12.88 -4.04 -17.29
CA ARG A 63 12.91 -3.05 -18.36
C ARG A 63 13.95 -1.99 -18.10
N MET A 64 14.02 -1.53 -16.86
CA MET A 64 14.98 -0.49 -16.51
C MET A 64 16.40 -0.98 -16.70
N LYS A 65 16.66 -2.23 -16.32
CA LYS A 65 17.98 -2.78 -16.52
C LYS A 65 18.33 -2.87 -18.00
N GLY A 66 17.40 -3.33 -18.78
CA GLY A 66 17.61 -3.43 -20.21
C GLY A 66 17.87 -2.12 -20.86
N THR A 67 17.19 -1.05 -20.35
CA THR A 67 17.36 0.24 -20.97
C THR A 67 18.65 0.88 -20.59
N SER A 68 19.10 0.65 -19.38
CA SER A 68 20.30 1.34 -18.97
C SER A 68 21.54 0.71 -19.56
N GLY A 69 21.38 -0.39 -20.19
CA GLY A 69 22.48 -1.13 -20.79
C GLY A 69 23.39 -0.41 -21.65
#